data_5fb80ea5e19555382b6c6224ddd70d72
#
_entry.id   5fb80ea5e19555382b6c6224ddd70d72
#
_cell.length_a   1.000
_cell.length_b   1.000
_cell.length_c   1.000
_cell.angle_alpha   90.00
_cell.angle_beta   90.00
_cell.angle_gamma   90.00
#
_symmetry.space_group_name_H-M   'P 1'
#
loop_
_entity.id
_entity.type
_entity.pdbx_description
1 polymer ?
#
loop_
_entity_poly.entity_id
_entity_poly.type
_entity_poly.pdbx_seq_one_letter_code
_entity_poly.pdbx_strand_id
1 'polypeptide(L)'
;TRGLEALPRPEPLEARALDRIVATPGMRLACQIRPTADIAVTPLLAADAGAADGRVHGGLEGRERQVTVVFVDLRGSTTMAEGRLPYDVLFILNQFVQEMAKALAATNGHYSQFTGDGLMALYGLNAPDPATGAADALRGAREMLTRLEQLNRQLKTELSQPLRIGIGIHFSEAIVGAMGPPRSQIVTAIGDTVNTAARLESLTKEFNCSIVLSRRAAEAAGLDLSGHTLHQCTVKGRTGTVEFYALETAPEAAA
;
A
#
# COMPACT_ATOMS: atom_id res chain seq x y z
N THR A 1 5.20 31.12 -15.13
CA THR A 1 4.93 30.80 -16.57
C THR A 1 4.89 32.09 -17.34
N ARG A 2 5.63 32.21 -18.45
CA ARG A 2 5.45 33.27 -19.43
C ARG A 2 4.54 32.72 -20.52
N GLY A 3 3.73 33.58 -21.17
CA GLY A 3 2.72 33.15 -22.16
C GLY A 3 1.48 32.55 -21.49
N LEU A 4 1.14 33.01 -20.27
CA LEU A 4 -0.03 32.54 -19.54
C LEU A 4 -1.34 32.84 -20.29
N GLU A 5 -1.35 33.92 -21.09
CA GLU A 5 -2.43 34.32 -21.99
C GLU A 5 -2.71 33.33 -23.11
N ALA A 6 -1.72 32.48 -23.45
CA ALA A 6 -1.87 31.40 -24.44
C ALA A 6 -2.47 30.13 -23.83
N LEU A 7 -2.70 30.08 -22.51
CA LEU A 7 -3.29 28.96 -21.85
C LEU A 7 -4.78 29.19 -21.58
N PRO A 8 -5.63 28.17 -21.73
CA PRO A 8 -7.02 28.27 -21.33
C PRO A 8 -7.10 28.45 -19.80
N ARG A 9 -8.21 29.02 -19.33
CA ARG A 9 -8.46 29.12 -17.88
C ARG A 9 -8.44 27.73 -17.25
N PRO A 10 -7.99 27.62 -15.97
CA PRO A 10 -8.01 26.35 -15.25
C PRO A 10 -9.42 25.76 -15.25
N GLU A 11 -9.51 24.48 -15.59
CA GLU A 11 -10.76 23.73 -15.44
C GLU A 11 -11.13 23.55 -13.97
N PRO A 12 -12.39 23.23 -13.64
CA PRO A 12 -12.85 23.15 -12.25
C PRO A 12 -12.04 22.19 -11.36
N LEU A 13 -11.49 21.12 -11.94
CA LEU A 13 -10.63 20.18 -11.21
C LEU A 13 -9.25 20.78 -10.91
N GLU A 14 -8.66 21.45 -11.90
CA GLU A 14 -7.38 22.14 -11.74
C GLU A 14 -7.52 23.29 -10.74
N ALA A 15 -8.57 24.12 -10.89
CA ALA A 15 -8.83 25.25 -10.01
C ALA A 15 -8.93 24.80 -8.54
N ARG A 16 -9.70 23.75 -8.25
CA ARG A 16 -9.79 23.18 -6.90
C ARG A 16 -8.47 22.68 -6.35
N ALA A 17 -7.62 22.09 -7.20
CA ALA A 17 -6.31 21.63 -6.78
C ALA A 17 -5.37 22.82 -6.46
N LEU A 18 -5.39 23.86 -7.31
CA LEU A 18 -4.61 25.08 -7.11
C LEU A 18 -5.04 25.84 -5.85
N ASP A 19 -6.34 25.91 -5.56
CA ASP A 19 -6.87 26.52 -4.35
C ASP A 19 -6.43 25.77 -3.08
N ARG A 20 -6.42 24.44 -3.10
CA ARG A 20 -5.99 23.61 -1.97
C ARG A 20 -4.53 23.81 -1.58
N ILE A 21 -3.67 24.10 -2.55
CA ILE A 21 -2.24 24.35 -2.32
C ILE A 21 -1.92 25.84 -2.16
N VAL A 22 -2.95 26.69 -2.13
CA VAL A 22 -2.77 28.16 -2.06
C VAL A 22 -1.80 28.64 -3.15
N ALA A 23 -2.03 28.16 -4.39
CA ALA A 23 -1.14 28.42 -5.51
C ALA A 23 -1.02 29.90 -5.82
N THR A 24 0.20 30.37 -6.05
CA THR A 24 0.45 31.75 -6.48
C THR A 24 -0.04 31.99 -7.91
N PRO A 25 -0.42 33.23 -8.28
CA PRO A 25 -0.84 33.55 -9.63
C PRO A 25 0.18 33.10 -10.68
N GLY A 26 -0.28 32.44 -11.73
CA GLY A 26 0.57 31.91 -12.78
C GLY A 26 1.01 30.46 -12.62
N MET A 27 0.71 29.82 -11.49
CA MET A 27 0.87 28.36 -11.35
C MET A 27 -0.20 27.62 -12.14
N ARG A 28 0.20 26.50 -12.75
CA ARG A 28 -0.68 25.60 -13.51
C ARG A 28 -0.22 24.15 -13.29
N LEU A 29 -1.15 23.23 -13.37
CA LEU A 29 -0.83 21.80 -13.33
C LEU A 29 -0.41 21.32 -14.72
N ALA A 30 0.85 20.85 -14.85
CA ALA A 30 1.39 20.42 -16.15
C ALA A 30 0.56 19.31 -16.82
N CYS A 31 -0.06 18.44 -16.03
CA CYS A 31 -0.93 17.37 -16.54
C CYS A 31 -2.28 17.87 -17.08
N GLN A 32 -2.68 19.10 -16.75
CA GLN A 32 -3.96 19.69 -17.16
C GLN A 32 -3.85 20.73 -18.27
N ILE A 33 -2.63 21.25 -18.55
CA ILE A 33 -2.46 22.26 -19.59
C ILE A 33 -2.26 21.63 -20.97
N ARG A 34 -2.79 22.32 -21.98
CA ARG A 34 -2.60 22.00 -23.41
C ARG A 34 -2.27 23.30 -24.12
N PRO A 35 -0.98 23.70 -24.21
CA PRO A 35 -0.58 24.93 -24.82
C PRO A 35 -0.91 24.93 -26.33
N THR A 36 -1.42 26.04 -26.81
CA THR A 36 -1.69 26.27 -28.27
C THR A 36 -0.65 27.18 -28.91
N ALA A 37 0.28 27.72 -28.14
CA ALA A 37 1.40 28.53 -28.57
C ALA A 37 2.61 28.26 -27.65
N ASP A 38 3.75 28.83 -28.02
CA ASP A 38 4.98 28.74 -27.22
C ASP A 38 4.79 29.36 -25.84
N ILE A 39 5.13 28.60 -24.81
CA ILE A 39 5.12 29.05 -23.42
C ILE A 39 6.47 28.79 -22.77
N ALA A 40 6.86 29.64 -21.81
CA ALA A 40 7.99 29.39 -20.94
C ALA A 40 7.50 28.96 -19.56
N VAL A 41 7.97 27.84 -19.09
CA VAL A 41 7.63 27.30 -17.76
C VAL A 41 8.88 27.23 -16.89
N THR A 42 8.69 27.50 -15.61
CA THR A 42 9.69 27.18 -14.58
C THR A 42 9.10 26.07 -13.74
N PRO A 43 9.67 24.86 -13.75
CA PRO A 43 9.26 23.81 -12.83
C PRO A 43 9.41 24.29 -11.39
N LEU A 44 8.43 24.01 -10.52
CA LEU A 44 8.53 24.32 -9.09
C LEU A 44 9.55 23.41 -8.40
N LEU A 45 9.73 22.19 -8.95
CA LEU A 45 10.76 21.26 -8.55
C LEU A 45 11.66 20.97 -9.76
N ALA A 46 12.97 20.95 -9.55
CA ALA A 46 13.90 20.49 -10.57
C ALA A 46 13.67 19.00 -10.89
N ALA A 47 14.03 18.55 -12.10
CA ALA A 47 13.85 17.16 -12.52
C ALA A 47 14.60 16.13 -11.62
N ASP A 48 15.65 16.61 -10.94
CA ASP A 48 16.49 15.89 -9.99
C ASP A 48 16.16 16.19 -8.52
N ALA A 49 15.10 16.97 -8.25
CA ALA A 49 14.73 17.35 -6.89
C ALA A 49 14.42 16.14 -6.01
N GLY A 50 15.04 16.09 -4.85
CA GLY A 50 14.80 15.09 -3.83
C GLY A 50 13.53 15.36 -3.01
N ALA A 51 13.08 14.38 -2.25
CA ALA A 51 11.92 14.51 -1.35
C ALA A 51 12.08 15.65 -0.30
N ALA A 52 13.30 16.10 -0.06
CA ALA A 52 13.60 17.22 0.85
C ALA A 52 13.25 18.59 0.23
N ASP A 53 13.27 18.72 -1.09
CA ASP A 53 13.13 20.00 -1.79
C ASP A 53 11.66 20.42 -1.95
N GLY A 54 10.73 19.47 -1.79
CA GLY A 54 9.27 19.70 -1.87
C GLY A 54 8.61 20.23 -0.58
N ARG A 55 9.33 20.36 0.52
CA ARG A 55 8.76 20.65 1.84
C ARG A 55 8.12 22.04 2.01
N VAL A 56 8.29 22.93 1.05
CA VAL A 56 7.85 24.33 1.17
C VAL A 56 6.42 24.57 0.63
N HIS A 57 5.83 23.64 -0.08
CA HIS A 57 4.58 23.85 -0.80
C HIS A 57 3.46 22.89 -0.34
N GLY A 58 2.91 23.11 0.81
CA GLY A 58 1.54 22.69 1.17
C GLY A 58 1.19 21.20 1.14
N GLY A 59 2.15 20.28 1.36
CA GLY A 59 1.82 18.89 1.73
C GLY A 59 1.30 17.97 0.62
N LEU A 60 1.42 18.34 -0.65
CA LEU A 60 1.16 17.43 -1.78
C LEU A 60 2.45 16.75 -2.27
N GLU A 61 3.27 16.27 -1.33
CA GLU A 61 4.50 15.54 -1.63
C GLU A 61 4.19 14.07 -1.95
N GLY A 62 3.38 13.82 -2.98
CA GLY A 62 3.17 12.48 -3.51
C GLY A 62 3.91 12.29 -4.82
N ARG A 63 4.63 11.16 -4.96
CA ARG A 63 5.23 10.75 -6.23
C ARG A 63 4.53 9.50 -6.73
N GLU A 64 4.23 9.47 -8.02
CA GLU A 64 3.78 8.26 -8.66
C GLU A 64 4.93 7.25 -8.73
N ARG A 65 4.71 6.07 -8.18
CA ARG A 65 5.71 4.99 -8.09
C ARG A 65 5.06 3.64 -8.28
N GLN A 66 5.79 2.72 -8.86
CA GLN A 66 5.44 1.31 -8.83
C GLN A 66 5.79 0.74 -7.46
N VAL A 67 4.79 0.26 -6.74
CA VAL A 67 4.93 -0.28 -5.38
C VAL A 67 4.08 -1.53 -5.20
N THR A 68 4.50 -2.38 -4.27
CA THR A 68 3.65 -3.47 -3.80
C THR A 68 3.00 -3.06 -2.50
N VAL A 69 1.68 -3.05 -2.49
CA VAL A 69 0.85 -2.77 -1.32
C VAL A 69 0.42 -4.10 -0.71
N VAL A 70 0.63 -4.23 0.58
CA VAL A 70 0.26 -5.41 1.38
C VAL A 70 -0.69 -4.99 2.48
N PHE A 71 -1.88 -5.59 2.51
CA PHE A 71 -2.80 -5.53 3.64
C PHE A 71 -2.74 -6.83 4.42
N VAL A 72 -2.72 -6.72 5.73
CA VAL A 72 -2.76 -7.85 6.66
C VAL A 72 -3.86 -7.59 7.67
N ASP A 73 -4.75 -8.56 7.88
CA ASP A 73 -5.85 -8.46 8.83
C ASP A 73 -5.91 -9.69 9.74
N LEU A 74 -6.11 -9.46 11.05
CA LEU A 74 -6.22 -10.53 12.03
C LEU A 74 -7.63 -11.13 12.00
N ARG A 75 -7.71 -12.42 11.80
CA ARG A 75 -8.98 -13.13 11.73
C ARG A 75 -9.61 -13.33 13.09
N GLY A 76 -10.91 -13.00 13.20
CA GLY A 76 -11.67 -13.27 14.41
C GLY A 76 -11.25 -12.43 15.62
N SER A 77 -10.65 -11.26 15.41
CA SER A 77 -10.25 -10.32 16.46
C SER A 77 -11.43 -9.92 17.35
N THR A 78 -12.60 -9.69 16.78
CA THR A 78 -13.82 -9.39 17.52
C THR A 78 -14.22 -10.55 18.43
N THR A 79 -14.26 -11.77 17.90
CA THR A 79 -14.55 -12.98 18.69
C THR A 79 -13.47 -13.26 19.73
N MET A 80 -12.20 -12.99 19.42
CA MET A 80 -11.10 -13.07 20.38
C MET A 80 -11.30 -12.13 21.57
N ALA A 81 -11.88 -10.95 21.33
CA ALA A 81 -12.14 -9.93 22.36
C ALA A 81 -13.36 -10.28 23.24
N GLU A 82 -14.29 -11.10 22.75
CA GLU A 82 -15.46 -11.54 23.50
C GLU A 82 -15.03 -12.39 24.72
N GLY A 83 -15.48 -11.98 25.89
CA GLY A 83 -15.19 -12.68 27.15
C GLY A 83 -13.79 -12.46 27.72
N ARG A 84 -12.98 -11.56 27.17
CA ARG A 84 -11.65 -11.17 27.67
C ARG A 84 -11.67 -9.77 28.27
N LEU A 85 -10.74 -9.53 29.20
CA LEU A 85 -10.50 -8.18 29.67
C LEU A 85 -9.86 -7.34 28.55
N PRO A 86 -10.20 -6.04 28.42
CA PRO A 86 -9.60 -5.17 27.39
C PRO A 86 -8.07 -5.14 27.43
N TYR A 87 -7.46 -5.27 28.60
CA TYR A 87 -5.98 -5.31 28.73
C TYR A 87 -5.36 -6.58 28.14
N ASP A 88 -6.03 -7.73 28.24
CA ASP A 88 -5.57 -8.98 27.64
C ASP A 88 -5.63 -8.92 26.12
N VAL A 89 -6.72 -8.34 25.59
CA VAL A 89 -6.86 -8.10 24.15
C VAL A 89 -5.76 -7.17 23.65
N LEU A 90 -5.51 -6.07 24.34
CA LEU A 90 -4.46 -5.11 24.00
C LEU A 90 -3.06 -5.78 24.05
N PHE A 91 -2.80 -6.64 25.05
CA PHE A 91 -1.56 -7.37 25.15
C PHE A 91 -1.34 -8.28 23.93
N ILE A 92 -2.35 -9.08 23.55
CA ILE A 92 -2.27 -9.98 22.40
C ILE A 92 -2.07 -9.19 21.08
N LEU A 93 -2.82 -8.12 20.88
CA LEU A 93 -2.69 -7.27 19.70
C LEU A 93 -1.32 -6.61 19.62
N ASN A 94 -0.76 -6.13 20.72
CA ASN A 94 0.59 -5.57 20.75
C ASN A 94 1.66 -6.61 20.41
N GLN A 95 1.55 -7.86 20.90
CA GLN A 95 2.46 -8.94 20.52
C GLN A 95 2.36 -9.25 19.02
N PHE A 96 1.14 -9.34 18.49
CA PHE A 96 0.89 -9.55 17.07
C PHE A 96 1.55 -8.45 16.23
N VAL A 97 1.30 -7.18 16.54
CA VAL A 97 1.85 -6.04 15.82
C VAL A 97 3.37 -6.02 15.85
N GLN A 98 3.97 -6.33 17.00
CA GLN A 98 5.42 -6.40 17.12
C GLN A 98 6.03 -7.49 16.22
N GLU A 99 5.42 -8.68 16.14
CA GLU A 99 5.89 -9.74 15.25
C GLU A 99 5.72 -9.37 13.77
N MET A 100 4.61 -8.72 13.40
CA MET A 100 4.42 -8.22 12.03
C MET A 100 5.46 -7.13 11.68
N ALA A 101 5.74 -6.21 12.60
CA ALA A 101 6.77 -5.18 12.40
C ALA A 101 8.17 -5.78 12.22
N LYS A 102 8.51 -6.84 12.97
CA LYS A 102 9.78 -7.57 12.79
C LYS A 102 9.85 -8.24 11.41
N ALA A 103 8.75 -8.82 10.92
CA ALA A 103 8.68 -9.39 9.59
C ALA A 103 8.93 -8.33 8.50
N LEU A 104 8.30 -7.16 8.63
CA LEU A 104 8.51 -6.04 7.71
C LEU A 104 9.98 -5.58 7.71
N ALA A 105 10.56 -5.37 8.88
CA ALA A 105 11.94 -4.94 9.00
C ALA A 105 12.94 -5.94 8.38
N ALA A 106 12.68 -7.24 8.54
CA ALA A 106 13.53 -8.30 7.99
C ALA A 106 13.44 -8.43 6.46
N THR A 107 12.41 -7.83 5.82
CA THR A 107 12.12 -8.03 4.39
C THR A 107 11.98 -6.72 3.62
N ASN A 108 12.58 -5.63 4.10
CA ASN A 108 12.54 -4.29 3.49
C ASN A 108 11.13 -3.70 3.33
N GLY A 109 10.17 -4.18 4.12
CA GLY A 109 8.82 -3.66 4.14
C GLY A 109 8.74 -2.36 4.95
N HIS A 110 7.99 -1.40 4.43
CA HIS A 110 7.70 -0.17 5.14
C HIS A 110 6.31 -0.26 5.77
N TYR A 111 6.26 -0.15 7.11
CA TYR A 111 5.01 -0.03 7.83
C TYR A 111 4.37 1.34 7.52
N SER A 112 3.15 1.34 7.01
CA SER A 112 2.43 2.56 6.66
C SER A 112 1.45 2.97 7.74
N GLN A 113 0.47 2.13 8.05
CA GLN A 113 -0.54 2.46 9.05
C GLN A 113 -1.24 1.23 9.62
N PHE A 114 -1.84 1.38 10.80
CA PHE A 114 -2.82 0.43 11.34
C PHE A 114 -4.19 0.61 10.69
N THR A 115 -4.90 -0.49 10.52
CA THR A 115 -6.28 -0.55 10.01
C THR A 115 -7.20 -1.25 11.03
N GLY A 116 -7.12 -0.84 12.28
CA GLY A 116 -7.82 -1.51 13.39
C GLY A 116 -7.01 -2.66 13.96
N ASP A 117 -7.36 -3.88 13.62
CA ASP A 117 -6.69 -5.14 13.97
C ASP A 117 -5.75 -5.67 12.88
N GLY A 118 -5.55 -4.87 11.83
CA GLY A 118 -4.66 -5.14 10.71
C GLY A 118 -3.63 -4.05 10.49
N LEU A 119 -2.87 -4.18 9.42
CA LEU A 119 -1.90 -3.18 8.99
C LEU A 119 -1.83 -3.09 7.47
N MET A 120 -1.38 -1.93 7.00
CA MET A 120 -0.94 -1.71 5.63
C MET A 120 0.58 -1.54 5.59
N ALA A 121 1.23 -2.21 4.66
CA ALA A 121 2.65 -2.08 4.39
C ALA A 121 2.92 -1.81 2.91
N LEU A 122 4.03 -1.14 2.64
CA LEU A 122 4.50 -0.79 1.32
C LEU A 122 5.86 -1.43 1.07
N TYR A 123 6.05 -2.03 -0.10
CA TYR A 123 7.31 -2.58 -0.56
C TYR A 123 7.75 -1.91 -1.87
N GLY A 124 9.04 -1.86 -2.10
CA GLY A 124 9.59 -1.22 -3.29
C GLY A 124 9.95 0.26 -3.10
N LEU A 125 9.79 0.84 -1.91
CA LEU A 125 10.11 2.25 -1.66
C LEU A 125 11.61 2.54 -1.85
N ASN A 126 12.47 1.61 -1.45
CA ASN A 126 13.93 1.72 -1.53
C ASN A 126 14.55 0.58 -2.36
N ALA A 127 13.74 -0.21 -3.06
CA ALA A 127 14.23 -1.28 -3.91
C ALA A 127 14.89 -0.71 -5.17
N PRO A 128 15.91 -1.38 -5.72
CA PRO A 128 16.60 -0.95 -6.94
C PRO A 128 15.66 -1.00 -8.16
N ASP A 129 14.68 -1.87 -8.12
CA ASP A 129 13.71 -2.08 -9.19
C ASP A 129 12.37 -2.61 -8.62
N PRO A 130 11.27 -2.53 -9.39
CA PRO A 130 9.95 -2.98 -8.96
C PRO A 130 9.86 -4.49 -8.68
N ALA A 131 10.60 -5.33 -9.40
CA ALA A 131 10.59 -6.79 -9.23
C ALA A 131 11.14 -7.18 -7.85
N THR A 132 12.25 -6.56 -7.44
CA THR A 132 12.82 -6.72 -6.10
C THR A 132 11.79 -6.35 -5.03
N GLY A 133 11.05 -5.23 -5.20
CA GLY A 133 10.01 -4.83 -4.26
C GLY A 133 8.87 -5.83 -4.16
N ALA A 134 8.46 -6.43 -5.28
CA ALA A 134 7.42 -7.45 -5.30
C ALA A 134 7.90 -8.78 -4.65
N ALA A 135 9.13 -9.19 -4.93
CA ALA A 135 9.75 -10.37 -4.30
C ALA A 135 9.90 -10.19 -2.78
N ASP A 136 10.31 -9.00 -2.34
CA ASP A 136 10.40 -8.65 -0.92
C ASP A 136 9.04 -8.74 -0.21
N ALA A 137 7.96 -8.31 -0.86
CA ALA A 137 6.60 -8.43 -0.31
C ALA A 137 6.18 -9.88 -0.09
N LEU A 138 6.53 -10.78 -1.00
CA LEU A 138 6.28 -12.22 -0.84
C LEU A 138 7.10 -12.84 0.29
N ARG A 139 8.39 -12.46 0.41
CA ARG A 139 9.20 -12.87 1.56
C ARG A 139 8.61 -12.34 2.86
N GLY A 140 8.11 -11.10 2.84
CA GLY A 140 7.41 -10.49 3.97
C GLY A 140 6.18 -11.28 4.39
N ALA A 141 5.34 -11.67 3.44
CA ALA A 141 4.16 -12.48 3.73
C ALA A 141 4.53 -13.84 4.35
N ARG A 142 5.57 -14.50 3.84
CA ARG A 142 6.08 -15.77 4.41
C ARG A 142 6.60 -15.58 5.83
N GLU A 143 7.40 -14.55 6.03
CA GLU A 143 7.96 -14.24 7.35
C GLU A 143 6.86 -13.90 8.37
N MET A 144 5.80 -13.18 7.95
CA MET A 144 4.64 -12.90 8.80
C MET A 144 3.93 -14.19 9.24
N LEU A 145 3.70 -15.13 8.33
CA LEU A 145 3.08 -16.42 8.66
C LEU A 145 3.96 -17.23 9.63
N THR A 146 5.26 -17.29 9.36
CA THR A 146 6.22 -18.00 10.24
C THR A 146 6.24 -17.40 11.65
N ARG A 147 6.27 -16.07 11.76
CA ARG A 147 6.22 -15.38 13.07
C ARG A 147 4.89 -15.54 13.77
N LEU A 148 3.80 -15.56 13.03
CA LEU A 148 2.48 -15.82 13.59
C LEU A 148 2.39 -17.23 14.21
N GLU A 149 2.97 -18.24 13.55
CA GLU A 149 3.04 -19.58 14.12
C GLU A 149 3.87 -19.63 15.39
N GLN A 150 4.99 -18.89 15.43
CA GLN A 150 5.81 -18.77 16.66
C GLN A 150 5.02 -18.09 17.77
N LEU A 151 4.33 -16.99 17.48
CA LEU A 151 3.48 -16.28 18.42
C LEU A 151 2.36 -17.17 18.94
N ASN A 152 1.70 -17.94 18.08
CA ASN A 152 0.67 -18.91 18.48
C ASN A 152 1.21 -19.97 19.45
N ARG A 153 2.45 -20.44 19.26
CA ARG A 153 3.10 -21.36 20.22
C ARG A 153 3.37 -20.69 21.57
N GLN A 154 3.81 -19.42 21.55
CA GLN A 154 4.08 -18.65 22.79
C GLN A 154 2.80 -18.36 23.58
N LEU A 155 1.72 -18.01 22.88
CA LEU A 155 0.43 -17.63 23.47
C LEU A 155 -0.54 -18.82 23.62
N LYS A 156 -0.06 -20.06 23.52
CA LYS A 156 -0.92 -21.26 23.52
C LYS A 156 -1.82 -21.37 24.76
N THR A 157 -1.38 -20.89 25.90
CA THR A 157 -2.15 -20.88 27.16
C THR A 157 -3.12 -19.73 27.26
N GLU A 158 -2.85 -18.65 26.50
CA GLU A 158 -3.64 -17.42 26.51
C GLU A 158 -4.76 -17.44 25.44
N LEU A 159 -4.59 -18.23 24.39
CA LEU A 159 -5.50 -18.27 23.26
C LEU A 159 -6.38 -19.51 23.30
N SER A 160 -7.70 -19.32 23.14
CA SER A 160 -8.65 -20.42 22.94
C SER A 160 -8.53 -21.08 21.57
N GLN A 161 -8.12 -20.29 20.57
CA GLN A 161 -7.84 -20.74 19.21
C GLN A 161 -6.62 -20.00 18.67
N PRO A 162 -5.80 -20.62 17.80
CA PRO A 162 -4.66 -19.95 17.18
C PRO A 162 -5.08 -18.71 16.39
N LEU A 163 -4.27 -17.66 16.48
CA LEU A 163 -4.41 -16.47 15.64
C LEU A 163 -4.22 -16.85 14.17
N ARG A 164 -5.02 -16.29 13.32
CA ARG A 164 -4.93 -16.43 11.86
C ARG A 164 -4.93 -15.06 11.22
N ILE A 165 -4.26 -14.92 10.08
CA ILE A 165 -4.25 -13.67 9.32
C ILE A 165 -4.70 -13.91 7.88
N GLY A 166 -5.26 -12.87 7.27
CA GLY A 166 -5.41 -12.74 5.82
C GLY A 166 -4.42 -11.72 5.28
N ILE A 167 -3.77 -12.02 4.17
CA ILE A 167 -2.80 -11.16 3.51
C ILE A 167 -3.25 -10.91 2.08
N GLY A 168 -3.49 -9.64 1.72
CA GLY A 168 -3.78 -9.21 0.35
C GLY A 168 -2.57 -8.49 -0.25
N ILE A 169 -2.09 -8.93 -1.42
CA ILE A 169 -0.89 -8.39 -2.06
C ILE A 169 -1.22 -7.92 -3.48
N HIS A 170 -0.96 -6.63 -3.76
CA HIS A 170 -1.13 -6.07 -5.09
C HIS A 170 0.04 -5.18 -5.48
N PHE A 171 0.51 -5.34 -6.71
CA PHE A 171 1.55 -4.52 -7.32
C PHE A 171 0.97 -3.66 -8.42
N SER A 172 1.16 -2.34 -8.35
CA SER A 172 0.81 -1.38 -9.40
C SER A 172 1.39 -0.01 -9.09
N GLU A 173 1.07 0.97 -9.93
CA GLU A 173 1.35 2.38 -9.69
C GLU A 173 0.45 2.94 -8.59
N ALA A 174 1.04 3.75 -7.71
CA ALA A 174 0.34 4.49 -6.68
C ALA A 174 1.06 5.81 -6.41
N ILE A 175 0.33 6.79 -5.90
CA ILE A 175 0.95 8.01 -5.37
C ILE A 175 1.44 7.71 -3.96
N VAL A 176 2.75 7.75 -3.76
CA VAL A 176 3.40 7.53 -2.46
C VAL A 176 3.90 8.85 -1.91
N GLY A 177 3.56 9.18 -0.68
CA GLY A 177 3.97 10.42 -0.04
C GLY A 177 3.73 10.42 1.45
N ALA A 178 4.22 11.48 2.12
CA ALA A 178 3.96 11.71 3.52
C ALA A 178 2.56 12.32 3.69
N MET A 179 1.76 11.75 4.58
CA MET A 179 0.41 12.22 4.88
C MET A 179 0.19 12.27 6.39
N GLY A 180 -0.54 13.27 6.85
CA GLY A 180 -0.88 13.46 8.26
C GLY A 180 -0.44 14.82 8.78
N PRO A 181 -0.75 15.13 10.05
CA PRO A 181 -0.37 16.39 10.68
C PRO A 181 1.17 16.48 10.79
N PRO A 182 1.75 17.70 10.80
CA PRO A 182 3.22 17.90 10.72
C PRO A 182 4.07 17.13 11.74
N ARG A 183 3.48 16.79 12.90
CA ARG A 183 4.15 16.03 13.96
C ARG A 183 3.92 14.53 13.94
N SER A 184 3.07 14.05 13.04
CA SER A 184 2.67 12.61 12.94
C SER A 184 2.44 12.22 11.49
N GLN A 185 3.35 12.61 10.61
CA GLN A 185 3.31 12.20 9.22
C GLN A 185 3.69 10.73 9.07
N ILE A 186 2.94 10.02 8.26
CA ILE A 186 3.22 8.64 7.85
C ILE A 186 3.48 8.61 6.35
N VAL A 187 4.40 7.78 5.92
CA VAL A 187 4.55 7.48 4.48
C VAL A 187 3.47 6.49 4.11
N THR A 188 2.63 6.87 3.15
CA THR A 188 1.50 6.06 2.72
C THR A 188 1.36 6.08 1.19
N ALA A 189 0.54 5.20 0.66
CA ALA A 189 0.16 5.18 -0.73
C ALA A 189 -1.32 5.55 -0.89
N ILE A 190 -1.63 6.19 -2.01
CA ILE A 190 -3.00 6.57 -2.38
C ILE A 190 -3.25 6.14 -3.82
N GLY A 191 -4.45 5.65 -4.08
CA GLY A 191 -4.91 5.27 -5.41
C GLY A 191 -5.62 3.93 -5.44
N ASP A 192 -5.98 3.50 -6.64
CA ASP A 192 -6.70 2.26 -6.89
C ASP A 192 -5.92 1.00 -6.42
N THR A 193 -4.59 1.09 -6.47
CA THR A 193 -3.68 0.05 -5.99
C THR A 193 -3.93 -0.32 -4.52
N VAL A 194 -4.18 0.68 -3.68
CA VAL A 194 -4.46 0.49 -2.25
C VAL A 194 -5.81 -0.19 -2.05
N ASN A 195 -6.85 0.30 -2.75
CA ASN A 195 -8.19 -0.28 -2.69
C ASN A 195 -8.21 -1.73 -3.19
N THR A 196 -7.43 -2.00 -4.23
CA THR A 196 -7.28 -3.35 -4.79
C THR A 196 -6.63 -4.28 -3.77
N ALA A 197 -5.52 -3.90 -3.14
CA ALA A 197 -4.85 -4.70 -2.13
C ALA A 197 -5.77 -4.99 -0.92
N ALA A 198 -6.53 -4.01 -0.46
CA ALA A 198 -7.51 -4.18 0.62
C ALA A 198 -8.64 -5.14 0.21
N ARG A 199 -9.14 -5.06 -1.04
CA ARG A 199 -10.13 -6.02 -1.54
C ARG A 199 -9.58 -7.44 -1.61
N LEU A 200 -8.32 -7.60 -2.06
CA LEU A 200 -7.66 -8.91 -2.09
C LEU A 200 -7.50 -9.50 -0.69
N GLU A 201 -7.16 -8.67 0.31
CA GLU A 201 -7.15 -9.14 1.71
C GLU A 201 -8.53 -9.70 2.09
N SER A 202 -9.62 -8.95 1.84
CA SER A 202 -10.98 -9.38 2.18
C SER A 202 -11.36 -10.71 1.53
N LEU A 203 -10.88 -10.98 0.30
CA LEU A 203 -11.12 -12.25 -0.40
C LEU A 203 -10.47 -13.45 0.30
N THR A 204 -9.45 -13.24 1.13
CA THR A 204 -8.87 -14.32 1.92
C THR A 204 -9.90 -15.00 2.83
N LYS A 205 -10.94 -14.26 3.27
CA LYS A 205 -12.07 -14.80 4.05
C LYS A 205 -12.99 -15.64 3.17
N GLU A 206 -13.30 -15.16 1.97
CA GLU A 206 -14.17 -15.83 1.02
C GLU A 206 -13.57 -17.15 0.51
N PHE A 207 -12.25 -17.15 0.26
CA PHE A 207 -11.50 -18.32 -0.23
C PHE A 207 -10.93 -19.19 0.90
N ASN A 208 -11.14 -18.82 2.16
CA ASN A 208 -10.57 -19.50 3.34
C ASN A 208 -9.08 -19.82 3.18
N CYS A 209 -8.29 -18.86 2.70
CA CYS A 209 -6.85 -18.97 2.48
C CYS A 209 -6.10 -17.90 3.26
N SER A 210 -4.79 -18.03 3.40
CA SER A 210 -3.96 -17.05 4.11
C SER A 210 -3.53 -15.89 3.24
N ILE A 211 -3.36 -16.11 1.92
CA ILE A 211 -2.85 -15.10 1.00
C ILE A 211 -3.73 -15.01 -0.24
N VAL A 212 -4.07 -13.81 -0.65
CA VAL A 212 -4.58 -13.51 -1.98
C VAL A 212 -3.62 -12.56 -2.68
N LEU A 213 -3.04 -13.06 -3.78
CA LEU A 213 -2.00 -12.39 -4.54
C LEU A 213 -2.52 -12.01 -5.92
N SER A 214 -2.46 -10.74 -6.31
CA SER A 214 -2.81 -10.36 -7.68
C SER A 214 -1.85 -10.97 -8.69
N ARG A 215 -2.37 -11.30 -9.89
CA ARG A 215 -1.54 -11.77 -11.00
C ARG A 215 -0.39 -10.81 -11.31
N ARG A 216 -0.65 -9.50 -11.31
CA ARG A 216 0.40 -8.49 -11.53
C ARG A 216 1.52 -8.54 -10.49
N ALA A 217 1.20 -8.82 -9.22
CA ALA A 217 2.22 -8.98 -8.18
C ALA A 217 3.01 -10.29 -8.35
N ALA A 218 2.35 -11.37 -8.78
CA ALA A 218 3.02 -12.64 -9.10
C ALA A 218 4.00 -12.47 -10.27
N GLU A 219 3.54 -11.85 -11.35
CA GLU A 219 4.36 -11.58 -12.54
C GLU A 219 5.55 -10.66 -12.22
N ALA A 220 5.32 -9.58 -11.45
CA ALA A 220 6.38 -8.67 -11.04
C ALA A 220 7.45 -9.37 -10.17
N ALA A 221 7.05 -10.31 -9.33
CA ALA A 221 7.96 -11.10 -8.49
C ALA A 221 8.59 -12.29 -9.23
N GLY A 222 8.29 -12.51 -10.51
CA GLY A 222 8.80 -13.63 -11.28
C GLY A 222 8.28 -15.01 -10.85
N LEU A 223 7.07 -15.06 -10.25
CA LEU A 223 6.48 -16.33 -9.81
C LEU A 223 5.87 -17.10 -10.98
N ASP A 224 6.16 -18.39 -11.06
CA ASP A 224 5.39 -19.32 -11.86
C ASP A 224 4.24 -19.92 -11.03
N LEU A 225 3.03 -19.49 -11.31
CA LEU A 225 1.79 -19.99 -10.70
C LEU A 225 0.91 -20.73 -11.70
N SER A 226 1.48 -21.27 -12.77
CA SER A 226 0.75 -22.01 -13.82
C SER A 226 -0.03 -23.22 -13.29
N GLY A 227 0.40 -23.81 -12.16
CA GLY A 227 -0.31 -24.89 -11.46
C GLY A 227 -1.44 -24.43 -10.52
N HIS A 228 -1.68 -23.12 -10.38
CA HIS A 228 -2.69 -22.57 -9.47
C HIS A 228 -3.89 -22.01 -10.24
N THR A 229 -5.07 -22.08 -9.64
CA THR A 229 -6.28 -21.54 -10.24
C THR A 229 -6.26 -20.02 -10.26
N LEU A 230 -6.41 -19.44 -11.44
CA LEU A 230 -6.56 -18.00 -11.62
C LEU A 230 -8.03 -17.61 -11.43
N HIS A 231 -8.27 -16.71 -10.50
CA HIS A 231 -9.58 -16.16 -10.17
C HIS A 231 -9.71 -14.72 -10.66
N GLN A 232 -10.93 -14.20 -10.68
CA GLN A 232 -11.20 -12.79 -11.02
C GLN A 232 -12.18 -12.18 -10.01
N CYS A 233 -11.98 -10.90 -9.68
CA CYS A 233 -12.92 -10.14 -8.88
C CYS A 233 -13.09 -8.73 -9.43
N THR A 234 -14.19 -8.08 -9.04
CA THR A 234 -14.42 -6.64 -9.25
C THR A 234 -14.00 -5.87 -8.01
N VAL A 235 -13.42 -4.70 -8.22
CA VAL A 235 -13.08 -3.76 -7.15
C VAL A 235 -14.00 -2.55 -7.27
N LYS A 236 -14.60 -2.13 -6.15
CA LYS A 236 -15.52 -0.98 -6.12
C LYS A 236 -14.82 0.28 -6.64
N GLY A 237 -15.43 0.95 -7.61
CA GLY A 237 -14.87 2.16 -8.21
C GLY A 237 -13.95 1.92 -9.42
N ARG A 238 -13.74 0.67 -9.82
CA ARG A 238 -12.97 0.28 -11.00
C ARG A 238 -13.88 -0.29 -12.10
N THR A 239 -13.57 0.02 -13.36
CA THR A 239 -14.32 -0.51 -14.54
C THR A 239 -13.82 -1.88 -15.00
N GLY A 240 -12.69 -2.38 -14.47
CA GLY A 240 -12.08 -3.66 -14.85
C GLY A 240 -12.06 -4.68 -13.72
N THR A 241 -11.85 -5.96 -14.11
CA THR A 241 -11.60 -7.06 -13.18
C THR A 241 -10.13 -7.12 -12.78
N VAL A 242 -9.87 -7.66 -11.58
CA VAL A 242 -8.53 -7.97 -11.07
C VAL A 242 -8.39 -9.49 -11.03
N GLU A 243 -7.33 -9.98 -11.67
CA GLU A 243 -6.97 -11.39 -11.64
C GLU A 243 -6.07 -11.67 -10.43
N PHE A 244 -6.31 -12.80 -9.75
CA PHE A 244 -5.60 -13.15 -8.52
C PHE A 244 -5.51 -14.66 -8.31
N TYR A 245 -4.61 -15.04 -7.41
CA TYR A 245 -4.44 -16.40 -6.89
C TYR A 245 -4.76 -16.43 -5.40
N ALA A 246 -5.44 -17.50 -4.96
CA ALA A 246 -5.70 -17.77 -3.54
C ALA A 246 -4.73 -18.86 -3.07
N LEU A 247 -3.93 -18.57 -2.04
CA LEU A 247 -2.80 -19.39 -1.62
C LEU A 247 -2.82 -19.61 -0.10
N GLU A 248 -2.53 -20.84 0.34
CA GLU A 248 -2.38 -21.14 1.77
C GLU A 248 -1.05 -20.60 2.34
N THR A 249 0.00 -20.66 1.55
CA THR A 249 1.35 -20.20 1.91
C THR A 249 1.92 -19.31 0.82
N ALA A 250 2.90 -18.46 1.17
CA ALA A 250 3.60 -17.66 0.18
C ALA A 250 4.58 -18.55 -0.63
N PRO A 251 4.45 -18.59 -1.97
CA PRO A 251 5.35 -19.33 -2.82
C PRO A 251 6.77 -18.73 -2.82
N GLU A 252 7.77 -19.53 -3.12
CA GLU A 252 9.13 -19.03 -3.30
C GLU A 252 9.26 -18.28 -4.63
N ALA A 253 9.82 -17.06 -4.58
CA ALA A 253 10.22 -16.39 -5.80
C ALA A 253 11.36 -17.18 -6.47
N ALA A 254 11.36 -17.23 -7.78
CA ALA A 254 12.50 -17.78 -8.52
C ALA A 254 13.77 -16.99 -8.16
N ALA A 255 14.86 -17.73 -7.93
CA ALA A 255 16.15 -17.16 -7.58
C ALA A 255 16.79 -16.41 -8.77
#